data_9085255fee10e5a448873e85b4dc1455
#
_entry.id   9085255fee10e5a448873e85b4dc1455
#
_cell.length_a   1.000
_cell.length_b   1.000
_cell.length_c   1.000
_cell.angle_alpha   90.00
_cell.angle_beta   90.00
_cell.angle_gamma   90.00
#
_symmetry.space_group_name_H-M   'P 1'
#
loop_
_entity.id
_entity.type
_entity.pdbx_description
1 polymer ?
#
loop_
_entity_poly.entity_id
_entity_poly.type
_entity_poly.pdbx_seq_one_letter_code
_entity_poly.pdbx_strand_id
1 'polypeptide(L)'
;LTPLETQVKKCKADHPGVLLLIEVGYKFHFYGEDAEIASKVLNIFAYHPRDRLYLTASVPVPRLHIYVRRLVEAGHKVGVIRQTETAALKAAGETEGGKSGVFERRLVGLYTRSTLEAGTAIANEDTTNDDGENVAAADGRTSSYLLCVAESPGDEGDGSDRGTRIGVAAIDASTGDVRHDEFVDGRMRPGLEARLLRTSPT
;
A
#
# COMPACT_ATOMS: atom_id res chain seq x y z
N LEU A 1 -19.69 -14.82 -13.25
CA LEU A 1 -19.09 -13.94 -12.21
C LEU A 1 -20.13 -13.67 -11.15
N THR A 2 -19.78 -13.94 -9.90
CA THR A 2 -20.64 -13.54 -8.78
C THR A 2 -20.56 -12.01 -8.58
N PRO A 3 -21.55 -11.39 -7.93
CA PRO A 3 -21.51 -9.95 -7.66
C PRO A 3 -20.24 -9.51 -6.90
N LEU A 4 -19.72 -10.36 -6.01
CA LEU A 4 -18.46 -10.12 -5.31
C LEU A 4 -17.26 -10.12 -6.28
N GLU A 5 -17.18 -11.10 -7.17
CA GLU A 5 -16.12 -11.20 -8.18
C GLU A 5 -16.12 -10.01 -9.15
N THR A 6 -17.30 -9.48 -9.45
CA THR A 6 -17.45 -8.27 -10.25
C THR A 6 -16.85 -7.06 -9.52
N GLN A 7 -17.10 -6.92 -8.20
CA GLN A 7 -16.47 -5.87 -7.39
C GLN A 7 -14.95 -6.06 -7.30
N VAL A 8 -14.48 -7.29 -7.08
CA VAL A 8 -13.04 -7.61 -7.05
C VAL A 8 -12.37 -7.18 -8.35
N LYS A 9 -12.95 -7.54 -9.50
CA LYS A 9 -12.44 -7.16 -10.81
C LYS A 9 -12.36 -5.64 -10.99
N LYS A 10 -13.39 -4.92 -10.54
CA LYS A 10 -13.41 -3.46 -10.57
C LYS A 10 -12.30 -2.88 -9.68
N CYS A 11 -12.21 -3.32 -8.42
CA CYS A 11 -11.16 -2.86 -7.49
C CYS A 11 -9.75 -3.10 -8.04
N LYS A 12 -9.51 -4.24 -8.71
CA LYS A 12 -8.21 -4.51 -9.35
C LYS A 12 -7.92 -3.58 -10.53
N ALA A 13 -8.93 -3.27 -11.33
CA ALA A 13 -8.80 -2.34 -12.45
C ALA A 13 -8.52 -0.91 -11.97
N ASP A 14 -9.15 -0.50 -10.87
CA ASP A 14 -8.97 0.82 -10.26
C ASP A 14 -7.60 0.98 -9.59
N HIS A 15 -6.94 -0.14 -9.21
CA HIS A 15 -5.66 -0.15 -8.48
C HIS A 15 -4.63 -1.09 -9.14
N PRO A 16 -4.13 -0.78 -10.32
CA PRO A 16 -3.15 -1.63 -11.02
C PRO A 16 -1.82 -1.70 -10.24
N GLY A 17 -1.24 -2.89 -10.18
CA GLY A 17 0.04 -3.13 -9.48
C GLY A 17 -0.04 -3.11 -7.95
N VAL A 18 -1.22 -3.03 -7.39
CA VAL A 18 -1.47 -3.10 -5.93
C VAL A 18 -1.98 -4.48 -5.56
N LEU A 19 -1.39 -5.10 -4.55
CA LEU A 19 -1.87 -6.33 -3.93
C LEU A 19 -3.02 -5.99 -2.99
N LEU A 20 -4.21 -6.50 -3.28
CA LEU A 20 -5.43 -6.12 -2.57
C LEU A 20 -5.86 -7.14 -1.51
N LEU A 21 -6.05 -6.66 -0.29
CA LEU A 21 -6.76 -7.37 0.78
C LEU A 21 -8.21 -6.89 0.82
N ILE A 22 -9.14 -7.76 0.50
CA ILE A 22 -10.56 -7.43 0.39
C ILE A 22 -11.32 -8.07 1.54
N GLU A 23 -11.96 -7.26 2.37
CA GLU A 23 -12.74 -7.72 3.52
C GLU A 23 -14.01 -8.46 3.07
N VAL A 24 -14.16 -9.68 3.59
CA VAL A 24 -15.36 -10.51 3.38
C VAL A 24 -15.70 -11.18 4.70
N GLY A 25 -16.66 -10.63 5.42
CA GLY A 25 -17.02 -11.08 6.76
C GLY A 25 -15.86 -10.90 7.76
N TYR A 26 -15.40 -11.99 8.37
CA TYR A 26 -14.35 -11.97 9.41
C TYR A 26 -12.94 -12.18 8.87
N LYS A 27 -12.76 -12.12 7.54
CA LYS A 27 -11.47 -12.39 6.89
C LYS A 27 -11.18 -11.36 5.83
N PHE A 28 -9.90 -11.13 5.59
CA PHE A 28 -9.42 -10.51 4.36
C PHE A 28 -9.06 -11.59 3.36
N HIS A 29 -9.54 -11.43 2.15
CA HIS A 29 -9.31 -12.35 1.04
C HIS A 29 -8.39 -11.71 -0.01
N PHE A 30 -7.54 -12.54 -0.55
CA PHE A 30 -6.75 -12.28 -1.74
C PHE A 30 -7.35 -13.07 -2.90
N TYR A 31 -7.32 -12.53 -4.10
CA TYR A 31 -7.90 -13.14 -5.29
C TYR A 31 -6.91 -13.20 -6.46
N GLY A 32 -6.92 -14.32 -7.22
CA GLY A 32 -6.09 -14.50 -8.41
C GLY A 32 -4.59 -14.41 -8.12
N GLU A 33 -3.88 -13.57 -8.85
CA GLU A 33 -2.44 -13.36 -8.68
C GLU A 33 -2.06 -12.89 -7.28
N ASP A 34 -2.90 -12.05 -6.65
CA ASP A 34 -2.66 -11.60 -5.28
C ASP A 34 -2.70 -12.76 -4.29
N ALA A 35 -3.55 -13.76 -4.52
CA ALA A 35 -3.61 -14.96 -3.70
C ALA A 35 -2.37 -15.85 -3.87
N GLU A 36 -1.81 -15.91 -5.07
CA GLU A 36 -0.54 -16.63 -5.31
C GLU A 36 0.63 -15.97 -4.59
N ILE A 37 0.75 -14.63 -4.73
CA ILE A 37 1.80 -13.86 -4.07
C ILE A 37 1.66 -13.98 -2.56
N ALA A 38 0.46 -13.74 -2.03
CA ALA A 38 0.20 -13.84 -0.60
C ALA A 38 0.48 -15.24 -0.04
N SER A 39 0.12 -16.29 -0.78
CA SER A 39 0.41 -17.67 -0.39
C SER A 39 1.91 -17.91 -0.21
N LYS A 40 2.73 -17.41 -1.14
CA LYS A 40 4.19 -17.57 -1.09
C LYS A 40 4.83 -16.74 0.03
N VAL A 41 4.46 -15.46 0.13
CA VAL A 41 5.08 -14.52 1.07
C VAL A 41 4.66 -14.79 2.52
N LEU A 42 3.36 -15.05 2.74
CA LEU A 42 2.80 -15.25 4.07
C LEU A 42 2.82 -16.70 4.52
N ASN A 43 3.16 -17.63 3.63
CA ASN A 43 3.08 -19.08 3.84
C ASN A 43 1.68 -19.52 4.26
N ILE A 44 0.66 -19.05 3.54
CA ILE A 44 -0.75 -19.39 3.76
C ILE A 44 -1.28 -20.25 2.61
N PHE A 45 -2.32 -21.02 2.90
CA PHE A 45 -2.94 -21.89 1.92
C PHE A 45 -3.80 -21.11 0.93
N ALA A 46 -3.54 -21.28 -0.37
CA ALA A 46 -4.39 -20.80 -1.45
C ALA A 46 -5.13 -21.98 -2.07
N TYR A 47 -6.42 -21.79 -2.36
CA TYR A 47 -7.28 -22.83 -2.90
C TYR A 47 -8.20 -22.27 -4.00
N HIS A 48 -8.63 -23.14 -4.90
CA HIS A 48 -9.64 -22.84 -5.90
C HIS A 48 -11.00 -23.33 -5.38
N PRO A 49 -11.93 -22.42 -5.04
CA PRO A 49 -13.29 -22.81 -4.72
C PRO A 49 -13.99 -23.39 -5.96
N ARG A 50 -14.80 -24.45 -5.80
CA ARG A 50 -15.41 -25.19 -6.93
C ARG A 50 -16.23 -24.33 -7.89
N ASP A 51 -16.90 -23.29 -7.39
CA ASP A 51 -17.80 -22.43 -8.17
C ASP A 51 -17.28 -20.99 -8.32
N ARG A 52 -15.96 -20.77 -8.16
CA ARG A 52 -15.33 -19.46 -8.20
C ARG A 52 -14.27 -19.39 -9.27
N LEU A 53 -14.18 -18.21 -9.91
CA LEU A 53 -13.22 -17.98 -11.00
C LEU A 53 -11.79 -17.81 -10.47
N TYR A 54 -11.66 -17.21 -9.28
CA TYR A 54 -10.35 -16.81 -8.77
C TYR A 54 -9.80 -17.77 -7.71
N LEU A 55 -8.49 -18.04 -7.82
CA LEU A 55 -7.72 -18.59 -6.71
C LEU A 55 -7.90 -17.67 -5.50
N THR A 56 -8.10 -18.25 -4.33
CA THR A 56 -8.42 -17.49 -3.12
C THR A 56 -7.50 -17.90 -1.98
N ALA A 57 -6.93 -16.91 -1.30
CA ALA A 57 -6.27 -17.09 -0.01
C ALA A 57 -6.93 -16.15 1.00
N SER A 58 -6.83 -16.43 2.29
CA SER A 58 -7.47 -15.58 3.30
C SER A 58 -6.68 -15.51 4.59
N VAL A 59 -6.79 -14.36 5.27
CA VAL A 59 -6.18 -14.10 6.57
C VAL A 59 -7.23 -13.51 7.53
N PRO A 60 -7.12 -13.75 8.83
CA PRO A 60 -8.05 -13.21 9.82
C PRO A 60 -7.87 -11.71 10.03
N VAL A 61 -8.98 -11.00 10.28
CA VAL A 61 -8.99 -9.54 10.49
C VAL A 61 -8.08 -9.07 11.64
N PRO A 62 -8.06 -9.71 12.84
CA PRO A 62 -7.30 -9.20 13.99
C PRO A 62 -5.79 -9.07 13.78
N ARG A 63 -5.22 -9.80 12.82
CA ARG A 63 -3.78 -9.79 12.53
C ARG A 63 -3.43 -9.08 11.21
N LEU A 64 -4.30 -8.22 10.72
CA LEU A 64 -4.13 -7.52 9.44
C LEU A 64 -2.76 -6.81 9.35
N HIS A 65 -2.38 -6.06 10.38
CA HIS A 65 -1.12 -5.29 10.42
C HIS A 65 0.12 -6.16 10.21
N ILE A 66 0.15 -7.38 10.77
CA ILE A 66 1.27 -8.32 10.59
C ILE A 66 1.38 -8.76 9.12
N TYR A 67 0.26 -9.07 8.49
CA TYR A 67 0.24 -9.53 7.11
C TYR A 67 0.58 -8.41 6.14
N VAL A 68 0.04 -7.19 6.36
CA VAL A 68 0.37 -6.01 5.56
C VAL A 68 1.87 -5.72 5.65
N ARG A 69 2.45 -5.71 6.86
CA ARG A 69 3.87 -5.49 7.07
C ARG A 69 4.74 -6.48 6.30
N ARG A 70 4.47 -7.78 6.44
CA ARG A 70 5.23 -8.83 5.73
C ARG A 70 5.16 -8.71 4.21
N LEU A 71 4.00 -8.36 3.66
CA LEU A 71 3.83 -8.15 2.23
C LEU A 71 4.59 -6.91 1.73
N VAL A 72 4.57 -5.82 2.49
CA VAL A 72 5.31 -4.60 2.16
C VAL A 72 6.81 -4.82 2.29
N GLU A 73 7.29 -5.53 3.32
CA GLU A 73 8.70 -5.91 3.47
C GLU A 73 9.19 -6.79 2.32
N ALA A 74 8.30 -7.61 1.74
CA ALA A 74 8.57 -8.37 0.52
C ALA A 74 8.56 -7.53 -0.78
N GLY A 75 8.36 -6.21 -0.68
CA GLY A 75 8.43 -5.27 -1.80
C GLY A 75 7.11 -5.02 -2.52
N HIS A 76 5.97 -5.46 -1.98
CA HIS A 76 4.66 -5.24 -2.59
C HIS A 76 3.99 -3.96 -2.09
N LYS A 77 3.29 -3.26 -2.99
CA LYS A 77 2.31 -2.23 -2.61
C LYS A 77 1.03 -2.94 -2.18
N VAL A 78 0.51 -2.62 -1.01
CA VAL A 78 -0.61 -3.33 -0.40
C VAL A 78 -1.78 -2.38 -0.19
N GLY A 79 -2.95 -2.72 -0.76
CA GLY A 79 -4.19 -1.98 -0.58
C GLY A 79 -5.15 -2.75 0.32
N VAL A 80 -5.70 -2.10 1.32
CA VAL A 80 -6.72 -2.67 2.21
C VAL A 80 -8.08 -2.10 1.84
N ILE A 81 -8.99 -3.00 1.46
CA ILE A 81 -10.36 -2.68 1.09
C ILE A 81 -11.29 -3.22 2.17
N ARG A 82 -12.02 -2.32 2.83
CA ARG A 82 -12.99 -2.68 3.87
C ARG A 82 -14.42 -2.52 3.39
N GLN A 83 -15.31 -3.26 4.06
CA GLN A 83 -16.75 -3.08 3.93
C GLN A 83 -17.15 -1.78 4.64
N THR A 84 -17.83 -0.87 3.92
CA THR A 84 -18.32 0.41 4.49
C THR A 84 -19.71 0.28 5.07
N GLU A 85 -20.45 -0.76 4.68
CA GLU A 85 -21.82 -1.03 5.14
C GLU A 85 -21.83 -2.11 6.20
N THR A 86 -22.56 -1.89 7.28
CA THR A 86 -22.87 -2.93 8.26
C THR A 86 -24.14 -3.69 7.87
N ALA A 87 -24.29 -4.93 8.34
CA ALA A 87 -25.49 -5.72 8.12
C ALA A 87 -26.77 -5.00 8.66
N ALA A 88 -26.62 -4.23 9.73
CA ALA A 88 -27.70 -3.45 10.32
C ALA A 88 -28.16 -2.29 9.41
N LEU A 89 -27.23 -1.51 8.86
CA LEU A 89 -27.53 -0.42 7.90
C LEU A 89 -28.19 -0.96 6.64
N LYS A 90 -27.71 -2.09 6.13
CA LYS A 90 -28.28 -2.75 4.96
C LYS A 90 -29.69 -3.28 5.23
N ALA A 91 -29.95 -3.83 6.42
CA ALA A 91 -31.27 -4.29 6.82
C ALA A 91 -32.26 -3.12 7.01
N ALA A 92 -31.79 -1.95 7.40
CA ALA A 92 -32.60 -0.73 7.52
C ALA A 92 -33.01 -0.11 6.16
N GLY A 93 -32.35 -0.53 5.05
CA GLY A 93 -32.67 -0.03 3.70
C GLY A 93 -32.09 1.36 3.41
N GLU A 94 -31.16 1.84 4.23
CA GLU A 94 -30.52 3.17 4.11
C GLU A 94 -29.37 3.23 3.09
N THR A 95 -29.11 2.13 2.39
CA THR A 95 -28.01 2.01 1.43
C THR A 95 -28.52 1.93 -0.02
N GLU A 96 -27.80 2.56 -0.94
CA GLU A 96 -28.17 2.64 -2.37
C GLU A 96 -28.27 1.27 -3.06
N GLY A 97 -27.71 0.19 -2.48
CA GLY A 97 -27.70 -1.17 -3.05
C GLY A 97 -28.92 -2.05 -2.71
N GLY A 98 -29.88 -1.58 -1.93
CA GLY A 98 -31.05 -2.36 -1.50
C GLY A 98 -30.72 -3.58 -0.62
N LYS A 99 -31.74 -4.26 -0.07
CA LYS A 99 -31.60 -5.39 0.88
C LYS A 99 -30.87 -6.63 0.32
N SER A 100 -30.74 -6.76 -0.99
CA SER A 100 -30.23 -7.98 -1.68
C SER A 100 -28.84 -7.81 -2.31
N GLY A 101 -28.26 -6.62 -2.32
CA GLY A 101 -26.98 -6.34 -2.97
C GLY A 101 -25.75 -6.78 -2.16
N VAL A 102 -24.59 -6.82 -2.78
CA VAL A 102 -23.29 -7.03 -2.11
C VAL A 102 -22.94 -5.77 -1.31
N PHE A 103 -22.30 -5.93 -0.15
CA PHE A 103 -21.80 -4.81 0.64
C PHE A 103 -20.87 -3.91 -0.18
N GLU A 104 -21.03 -2.61 -0.04
CA GLU A 104 -20.09 -1.65 -0.62
C GLU A 104 -18.72 -1.79 0.01
N ARG A 105 -17.67 -1.67 -0.81
CA ARG A 105 -16.27 -1.81 -0.39
C ARG A 105 -15.47 -0.64 -0.91
N ARG A 106 -14.62 -0.08 -0.04
CA ARG A 106 -13.74 1.03 -0.39
C ARG A 106 -12.31 0.75 0.06
N LEU A 107 -11.37 1.29 -0.70
CA LEU A 107 -9.97 1.33 -0.28
C LEU A 107 -9.85 2.26 0.94
N VAL A 108 -9.41 1.71 2.06
CA VAL A 108 -9.23 2.47 3.31
C VAL A 108 -7.76 2.73 3.64
N GLY A 109 -6.85 1.99 3.02
CA GLY A 109 -5.42 2.19 3.22
C GLY A 109 -4.60 1.67 2.04
N LEU A 110 -3.55 2.41 1.69
CA LEU A 110 -2.53 2.00 0.73
C LEU A 110 -1.18 2.03 1.44
N TYR A 111 -0.55 0.87 1.54
CA TYR A 111 0.68 0.69 2.28
C TYR A 111 1.83 0.40 1.33
N THR A 112 2.87 1.16 1.47
CA THR A 112 4.17 1.00 0.81
C THR A 112 5.24 0.96 1.88
N ARG A 113 6.48 0.69 1.50
CA ARG A 113 7.61 0.75 2.45
C ARG A 113 7.71 2.10 3.14
N SER A 114 7.51 3.19 2.39
CA SER A 114 7.57 4.56 2.90
C SER A 114 6.42 4.96 3.82
N THR A 115 5.24 4.33 3.67
CA THR A 115 4.03 4.71 4.43
C THR A 115 3.63 3.66 5.49
N LEU A 116 4.38 2.58 5.61
CA LEU A 116 4.03 1.46 6.48
C LEU A 116 3.94 1.88 7.95
N GLU A 117 4.90 2.65 8.44
CA GLU A 117 4.94 3.08 9.84
C GLU A 117 3.81 4.06 10.17
N ALA A 118 3.52 5.02 9.28
CA ALA A 118 2.40 5.92 9.43
C ALA A 118 1.05 5.18 9.40
N GLY A 119 0.92 4.15 8.56
CA GLY A 119 -0.29 3.33 8.45
C GLY A 119 -0.53 2.40 9.64
N THR A 120 0.52 1.89 10.28
CA THR A 120 0.38 1.04 11.47
C THR A 120 -0.07 1.83 12.71
N ALA A 121 0.29 3.10 12.82
CA ALA A 121 -0.21 3.97 13.89
C ALA A 121 -1.74 4.14 13.82
N ILE A 122 -2.30 4.29 12.63
CA ILE A 122 -3.75 4.43 12.41
C ILE A 122 -4.50 3.11 12.67
N ALA A 123 -3.87 1.97 12.37
CA ALA A 123 -4.50 0.66 12.57
C ALA A 123 -4.55 0.23 14.05
N ASN A 124 -3.73 0.81 14.91
CA ASN A 124 -3.69 0.48 16.34
C ASN A 124 -4.73 1.22 17.19
N GLU A 125 -5.41 2.24 16.66
CA GLU A 125 -6.46 2.96 17.39
C GLU A 125 -7.75 2.14 17.58
N ASP A 126 -7.96 1.08 16.78
CA ASP A 126 -9.19 0.25 16.84
C ASP A 126 -9.01 -1.07 17.60
N THR A 127 -7.84 -1.37 18.17
CA THR A 127 -7.59 -2.60 18.94
C THR A 127 -6.95 -2.31 20.29
N THR A 128 -7.73 -1.80 21.22
CA THR A 128 -7.47 -2.03 22.66
C THR A 128 -7.84 -3.46 22.99
N ASN A 129 -6.92 -4.39 22.84
CA ASN A 129 -6.98 -5.71 23.47
C ASN A 129 -5.57 -6.10 23.90
N ASP A 130 -5.41 -6.02 25.15
CA ASP A 130 -4.77 -6.78 26.20
C ASP A 130 -4.19 -8.13 25.71
N ASP A 131 -3.01 -8.10 25.14
CA ASP A 131 -2.00 -9.17 25.20
C ASP A 131 -0.65 -8.50 24.96
N GLY A 132 0.03 -8.21 26.07
CA GLY A 132 1.31 -7.53 26.13
C GLY A 132 2.46 -8.34 25.56
N GLU A 133 2.53 -8.48 24.25
CA GLU A 133 3.77 -8.69 23.54
C GLU A 133 4.13 -7.41 22.82
N ASN A 134 4.82 -6.56 23.56
CA ASN A 134 5.69 -5.53 23.04
C ASN A 134 6.72 -6.27 22.16
N VAL A 135 6.40 -6.47 20.87
CA VAL A 135 7.42 -6.78 19.89
C VAL A 135 8.22 -5.48 19.77
N ALA A 136 9.29 -5.43 20.56
CA ALA A 136 10.30 -4.39 20.52
C ALA A 136 10.55 -4.06 19.06
N ALA A 137 10.31 -2.79 18.71
CA ALA A 137 10.79 -2.22 17.46
C ALA A 137 12.28 -2.56 17.39
N ALA A 138 12.63 -3.49 16.49
CA ALA A 138 14.02 -3.74 16.16
C ALA A 138 14.56 -2.38 15.73
N ASP A 139 15.46 -1.86 16.54
CA ASP A 139 16.20 -0.63 16.36
C ASP A 139 17.06 -0.75 15.10
N GLY A 140 16.47 -0.39 14.01
CA GLY A 140 17.02 -0.22 12.68
C GLY A 140 16.12 0.76 11.97
N ARG A 141 16.07 2.03 12.47
CA ARG A 141 15.45 3.14 11.75
C ARG A 141 16.22 3.37 10.44
N THR A 142 15.94 2.56 9.46
CA THR A 142 16.15 2.94 8.07
C THR A 142 15.09 3.99 7.78
N SER A 143 15.50 5.27 7.87
CA SER A 143 14.63 6.37 7.45
C SER A 143 14.14 6.08 6.04
N SER A 144 12.82 5.89 5.90
CA SER A 144 12.19 5.52 4.65
C SER A 144 11.62 6.77 4.00
N TYR A 145 12.44 7.44 3.19
CA TYR A 145 12.00 8.63 2.47
C TYR A 145 11.24 8.27 1.21
N LEU A 146 10.06 8.86 1.06
CA LEU A 146 9.40 8.99 -0.23
C LEU A 146 10.10 10.12 -1.00
N LEU A 147 10.66 9.81 -2.16
CA LEU A 147 11.39 10.79 -2.97
C LEU A 147 10.59 11.17 -4.23
N CYS A 148 10.46 12.47 -4.45
CA CYS A 148 9.97 13.04 -5.69
C CYS A 148 11.13 13.76 -6.39
N VAL A 149 11.32 13.48 -7.67
CA VAL A 149 12.33 14.12 -8.52
C VAL A 149 11.64 14.78 -9.69
N ALA A 150 11.93 16.06 -9.92
CA ALA A 150 11.48 16.81 -11.09
C ALA A 150 12.68 17.31 -11.88
N GLU A 151 12.62 17.17 -13.19
CA GLU A 151 13.68 17.63 -14.09
C GLU A 151 13.16 18.69 -15.05
N SER A 152 13.96 19.72 -15.25
CA SER A 152 13.73 20.72 -16.29
C SER A 152 15.01 20.96 -17.09
N PRO A 153 14.93 21.35 -18.38
CA PRO A 153 16.11 21.79 -19.13
C PRO A 153 16.81 22.91 -18.37
N GLY A 154 18.12 22.84 -18.25
CA GLY A 154 18.92 23.94 -17.71
C GLY A 154 18.86 25.13 -18.66
N ASP A 155 19.04 26.35 -18.13
CA ASP A 155 19.10 27.58 -18.92
C ASP A 155 20.17 27.48 -20.02
N GLU A 156 19.88 28.08 -21.18
CA GLU A 156 20.77 28.12 -22.33
C GLU A 156 22.02 28.98 -22.01
N GLY A 157 23.00 28.39 -21.40
CA GLY A 157 24.35 28.95 -21.30
C GLY A 157 25.18 28.42 -22.46
N ASP A 158 26.02 29.29 -23.01
CA ASP A 158 26.93 29.06 -24.14
C ASP A 158 27.59 27.66 -24.17
N GLY A 159 26.99 26.80 -24.93
CA GLY A 159 27.55 25.77 -25.81
C GLY A 159 28.59 24.81 -25.30
N SER A 160 28.42 23.91 -24.31
CA SER A 160 29.04 22.59 -24.34
C SER A 160 28.60 21.58 -23.27
N ASP A 161 28.00 22.00 -22.20
CA ASP A 161 27.45 21.05 -21.22
C ASP A 161 26.10 21.56 -20.67
N ARG A 162 25.02 21.23 -21.39
CA ARG A 162 23.66 21.55 -20.94
C ARG A 162 23.37 20.77 -19.69
N GLY A 163 23.60 21.37 -18.53
CA GLY A 163 23.14 20.84 -17.26
C GLY A 163 21.62 20.72 -17.23
N THR A 164 21.09 19.75 -16.51
CA THR A 164 19.66 19.66 -16.23
C THR A 164 19.41 20.21 -14.84
N ARG A 165 18.40 21.06 -14.71
CA ARG A 165 17.94 21.54 -13.42
C ARG A 165 17.10 20.44 -12.78
N ILE A 166 17.44 20.04 -11.58
CA ILE A 166 16.79 18.95 -10.84
C ILE A 166 16.27 19.50 -9.53
N GLY A 167 14.97 19.33 -9.31
CA GLY A 167 14.33 19.55 -8.02
C GLY A 167 14.09 18.20 -7.34
N VAL A 168 14.43 18.12 -6.07
CA VAL A 168 14.23 16.92 -5.24
C VAL A 168 13.43 17.27 -4.01
N ALA A 169 12.39 16.49 -3.69
CA ALA A 169 11.67 16.55 -2.44
C ALA A 169 11.65 15.15 -1.80
N ALA A 170 12.16 15.03 -0.58
CA ALA A 170 12.16 13.81 0.19
C ALA A 170 11.30 13.99 1.43
N ILE A 171 10.37 13.07 1.66
CA ILE A 171 9.41 13.12 2.76
C ILE A 171 9.54 11.84 3.57
N ASP A 172 9.85 11.95 4.85
CA ASP A 172 9.74 10.85 5.81
C ASP A 172 8.28 10.81 6.32
N ALA A 173 7.54 9.80 5.89
CA ALA A 173 6.13 9.68 6.24
C ALA A 173 5.90 9.36 7.73
N SER A 174 6.92 8.85 8.44
CA SER A 174 6.82 8.50 9.87
C SER A 174 6.98 9.72 10.78
N THR A 175 7.90 10.62 10.40
CA THR A 175 8.21 11.82 11.19
C THR A 175 7.57 13.09 10.66
N GLY A 176 7.12 13.09 9.40
CA GLY A 176 6.67 14.27 8.68
C GLY A 176 7.80 15.20 8.25
N ASP A 177 9.08 14.76 8.38
CA ASP A 177 10.24 15.55 7.94
C ASP A 177 10.23 15.69 6.42
N VAL A 178 10.37 16.94 5.94
CA VAL A 178 10.40 17.26 4.52
C VAL A 178 11.71 17.93 4.18
N ARG A 179 12.46 17.34 3.27
CA ARG A 179 13.72 17.90 2.75
C ARG A 179 13.53 18.19 1.27
N HIS A 180 13.93 19.36 0.85
CA HIS A 180 13.91 19.73 -0.57
C HIS A 180 15.24 20.38 -0.95
N ASP A 181 15.60 20.21 -2.23
CA ASP A 181 16.80 20.82 -2.81
C ASP A 181 16.58 21.03 -4.30
N GLU A 182 17.25 22.06 -4.85
CA GLU A 182 17.25 22.35 -6.28
C GLU A 182 18.70 22.61 -6.71
N PHE A 183 19.12 21.95 -7.79
CA PHE A 183 20.50 22.05 -8.27
C PHE A 183 20.56 21.77 -9.77
N VAL A 184 21.67 22.17 -10.38
CA VAL A 184 21.98 21.83 -11.78
C VAL A 184 22.94 20.66 -11.79
N ASP A 185 22.63 19.62 -12.55
CA ASP A 185 23.46 18.42 -12.65
C ASP A 185 23.87 18.12 -14.08
N GLY A 186 25.04 17.50 -14.21
CA GLY A 186 25.57 17.11 -15.49
C GLY A 186 24.87 15.85 -16.04
N ARG A 187 25.30 15.43 -17.25
CA ARG A 187 24.72 14.29 -17.97
C ARG A 187 24.76 12.97 -17.16
N MET A 188 25.80 12.76 -16.35
CA MET A 188 25.98 11.55 -15.53
C MET A 188 25.25 11.59 -14.18
N ARG A 189 24.59 12.70 -13.86
CA ARG A 189 23.79 12.88 -12.65
C ARG A 189 24.50 12.59 -11.30
N PRO A 190 25.77 12.97 -11.10
CA PRO A 190 26.48 12.65 -9.84
C PRO A 190 25.86 13.35 -8.62
N GLY A 191 25.28 14.54 -8.81
CA GLY A 191 24.61 15.28 -7.75
C GLY A 191 23.31 14.61 -7.29
N LEU A 192 22.54 14.05 -8.23
CA LEU A 192 21.33 13.27 -7.93
C LEU A 192 21.71 11.96 -7.24
N GLU A 193 22.69 11.23 -7.75
CA GLU A 193 23.17 9.99 -7.16
C GLU A 193 23.60 10.16 -5.70
N ALA A 194 24.39 11.20 -5.41
CA ALA A 194 24.81 11.50 -4.04
C ALA A 194 23.62 11.75 -3.09
N ARG A 195 22.55 12.40 -3.58
CA ARG A 195 21.34 12.64 -2.80
C ARG A 195 20.52 11.37 -2.59
N LEU A 196 20.40 10.53 -3.61
CA LEU A 196 19.75 9.24 -3.51
C LEU A 196 20.43 8.34 -2.47
N LEU A 197 21.74 8.24 -2.50
CA LEU A 197 22.52 7.49 -1.51
C LEU A 197 22.33 8.03 -0.08
N ARG A 198 22.21 9.34 0.05
CA ARG A 198 22.05 9.99 1.36
C ARG A 198 20.64 9.85 1.94
N THR A 199 19.60 9.83 1.10
CA THR A 199 18.21 9.68 1.54
C THR A 199 17.78 8.24 1.60
N SER A 200 18.49 7.34 0.93
CA SER A 200 18.14 5.90 0.82
C SER A 200 16.65 5.69 0.61
N PRO A 201 16.05 6.27 -0.47
CA PRO A 201 14.63 6.15 -0.70
C PRO A 201 14.27 4.68 -0.99
N THR A 202 13.08 4.29 -0.58
CA THR A 202 12.55 2.93 -0.74
C THR A 202 11.54 2.83 -1.86
#